data_4bd3fcf5d2e288f9f587529e579defe0
#
_entry.id   4bd3fcf5d2e288f9f587529e579defe0
#
_cell.length_a   1.000
_cell.length_b   1.000
_cell.length_c   1.000
_cell.angle_alpha   90.00
_cell.angle_beta   90.00
_cell.angle_gamma   90.00
#
_symmetry.space_group_name_H-M   'P 1'
#
loop_
_entity.id
_entity.type
_entity.pdbx_description
1 polymer ?
#
loop_
_entity_poly.entity_id
_entity_poly.type
_entity_poly.pdbx_seq_one_letter_code
_entity_poly.pdbx_strand_id
1 'polypeptide(L)'
;ASGTTWTVSCWVKQCQPTADGGIFQFYQNGSNVISLYSNPIVKFRAFISDGYSAGDLTLNVSKRDPNAWSHYVAVCDTTNSTAADRWRLYINGDRVDDDSSLVASKTNPSSSYSFSPAVSGEFNLGAYFSNFSYHNYAHVHYCDGYAYAASNFGSTDSTTGEWKPNTAP
;
A
#
# COMPACT_ATOMS: atom_id res chain seq x y z
N ALA A 1 -7.14 -10.45 13.44
CA ALA A 1 -6.29 -9.99 12.33
C ALA A 1 -4.81 -10.22 12.67
N SER A 2 -4.00 -10.48 11.67
CA SER A 2 -2.56 -10.64 11.83
C SER A 2 -1.89 -9.26 11.83
N GLY A 3 -1.12 -8.95 12.88
CA GLY A 3 -0.28 -7.75 12.89
C GLY A 3 1.04 -7.92 12.13
N THR A 4 1.41 -9.16 11.79
CA THR A 4 2.71 -9.49 11.19
C THR A 4 2.64 -9.77 9.69
N THR A 5 1.47 -10.24 9.19
CA THR A 5 1.33 -10.67 7.80
C THR A 5 -0.04 -10.27 7.26
N TRP A 6 -0.07 -9.49 6.19
CA TRP A 6 -1.30 -9.09 5.50
C TRP A 6 -1.00 -8.50 4.12
N THR A 7 -2.03 -8.46 3.29
CA THR A 7 -2.00 -7.80 1.98
C THR A 7 -3.24 -6.94 1.80
N VAL A 8 -3.07 -5.73 1.28
CA VAL A 8 -4.15 -4.88 0.76
C VAL A 8 -3.93 -4.71 -0.73
N SER A 9 -4.94 -5.05 -1.52
CA SER A 9 -4.97 -4.85 -2.97
C SER A 9 -6.16 -4.00 -3.34
N CYS A 10 -5.97 -2.97 -4.15
CA CYS A 10 -7.07 -2.14 -4.65
C CYS A 10 -6.73 -1.47 -5.97
N TRP A 11 -7.72 -1.38 -6.85
CA TRP A 11 -7.70 -0.50 -8.00
C TRP A 11 -8.24 0.86 -7.60
N VAL A 12 -7.51 1.91 -7.93
CA VAL A 12 -7.84 3.29 -7.54
C VAL A 12 -7.74 4.22 -8.74
N LYS A 13 -8.77 5.01 -8.96
CA LYS A 13 -8.74 6.17 -9.83
C LYS A 13 -8.72 7.41 -8.95
N GLN A 14 -7.58 8.10 -8.91
CA GLN A 14 -7.37 9.26 -8.05
C GLN A 14 -7.92 10.51 -8.73
N CYS A 15 -9.09 10.97 -8.29
CA CYS A 15 -9.77 12.11 -8.91
C CYS A 15 -9.14 13.46 -8.54
N GLN A 16 -8.29 13.53 -7.52
CA GLN A 16 -7.63 14.76 -7.06
C GLN A 16 -6.17 14.49 -6.67
N PRO A 17 -5.22 14.48 -7.64
CA PRO A 17 -3.84 14.07 -7.41
C PRO A 17 -2.97 15.09 -6.65
N THR A 18 -3.47 16.28 -6.37
CA THR A 18 -2.69 17.40 -5.78
C THR A 18 -2.85 17.57 -4.28
N ALA A 19 -3.82 16.90 -3.67
CA ALA A 19 -4.04 16.92 -2.22
C ALA A 19 -3.50 15.64 -1.58
N ASP A 20 -3.30 15.64 -0.26
CA ASP A 20 -3.05 14.44 0.53
C ASP A 20 -4.15 13.41 0.29
N GLY A 21 -3.91 12.49 -0.61
CA GLY A 21 -4.87 11.50 -1.06
C GLY A 21 -4.62 10.16 -0.42
N GLY A 22 -5.33 9.84 0.68
CA GLY A 22 -5.30 8.50 1.27
C GLY A 22 -5.84 7.47 0.30
N ILE A 23 -5.10 6.40 0.05
CA ILE A 23 -5.57 5.24 -0.70
C ILE A 23 -6.23 4.28 0.27
N PHE A 24 -5.52 3.87 1.31
CA PHE A 24 -6.11 3.16 2.46
C PHE A 24 -5.35 3.51 3.74
N GLN A 25 -5.99 3.29 4.87
CA GLN A 25 -5.31 3.31 6.16
C GLN A 25 -5.90 2.25 7.11
N PHE A 26 -5.04 1.70 7.98
CA PHE A 26 -5.44 1.13 9.26
C PHE A 26 -5.23 2.22 10.31
N TYR A 27 -6.27 2.62 10.98
CA TYR A 27 -6.25 3.70 11.96
C TYR A 27 -6.66 3.19 13.33
N GLN A 28 -5.79 3.30 14.31
CA GLN A 28 -6.10 3.00 15.71
C GLN A 28 -6.22 4.29 16.52
N ASN A 29 -5.27 5.21 16.35
CA ASN A 29 -5.26 6.55 16.92
C ASN A 29 -4.23 7.41 16.17
N GLY A 30 -4.12 8.70 16.50
CA GLY A 30 -3.23 9.63 15.79
C GLY A 30 -1.74 9.28 15.79
N SER A 31 -1.30 8.36 16.68
CA SER A 31 0.09 7.90 16.77
C SER A 31 0.30 6.48 16.21
N ASN A 32 -0.79 5.76 15.91
CA ASN A 32 -0.74 4.38 15.42
C ASN A 32 -1.58 4.27 14.14
N VAL A 33 -0.93 4.43 13.00
CA VAL A 33 -1.56 4.42 11.66
C VAL A 33 -0.65 3.70 10.67
N ILE A 34 -1.23 2.84 9.84
CA ILE A 34 -0.59 2.34 8.62
C ILE A 34 -1.34 2.95 7.45
N SER A 35 -0.67 3.57 6.51
CA SER A 35 -1.32 4.19 5.37
C SER A 35 -0.54 4.08 4.07
N LEU A 36 -1.26 3.86 2.99
CA LEU A 36 -0.81 4.13 1.63
C LEU A 36 -1.51 5.41 1.17
N TYR A 37 -0.74 6.39 0.76
CA TYR A 37 -1.25 7.69 0.32
C TYR A 37 -0.33 8.35 -0.70
N SER A 38 -0.80 9.38 -1.38
CA SER A 38 0.01 10.21 -2.27
C SER A 38 -0.15 11.69 -1.97
N ASN A 39 0.97 12.44 -2.04
CA ASN A 39 1.02 13.92 -1.85
C ASN A 39 2.21 14.54 -2.60
N PRO A 40 2.15 14.83 -3.85
CA PRO A 40 1.71 13.95 -4.95
C PRO A 40 2.55 12.66 -5.06
N ILE A 41 3.56 12.51 -4.21
CA ILE A 41 4.47 11.37 -4.15
C ILE A 41 3.81 10.20 -3.41
N VAL A 42 3.93 9.00 -3.95
CA VAL A 42 3.39 7.78 -3.31
C VAL A 42 4.22 7.42 -2.09
N LYS A 43 3.53 7.22 -0.96
CA LYS A 43 4.13 6.85 0.33
C LYS A 43 3.34 5.71 0.97
N PHE A 44 4.07 4.70 1.44
CA PHE A 44 3.52 3.59 2.22
C PHE A 44 4.21 3.55 3.58
N ARG A 45 3.50 3.94 4.64
CA ARG A 45 4.06 4.23 5.95
C ARG A 45 3.30 3.60 7.09
N ALA A 46 4.05 3.20 8.12
CA ALA A 46 3.52 2.86 9.43
C ALA A 46 4.01 3.88 10.46
N PHE A 47 3.09 4.67 10.99
CA PHE A 47 3.31 5.56 12.12
C PHE A 47 3.00 4.78 13.40
N ILE A 48 3.99 4.55 14.27
CA ILE A 48 3.82 3.81 15.52
C ILE A 48 4.46 4.59 16.65
N SER A 49 3.66 4.98 17.62
CA SER A 49 3.85 5.72 18.88
C SER A 49 4.89 6.84 18.98
N ASP A 50 5.95 6.93 18.20
CA ASP A 50 6.97 8.00 18.31
C ASP A 50 7.67 8.32 16.99
N GLY A 51 7.02 8.07 15.86
CA GLY A 51 7.57 8.43 14.56
C GLY A 51 7.70 7.26 13.57
N TYR A 52 8.21 7.56 12.41
CA TYR A 52 8.22 6.75 11.18
C TYR A 52 9.10 5.48 11.22
N SER A 53 9.40 4.92 12.38
CA SER A 53 10.49 3.95 12.52
C SER A 53 10.11 2.50 12.24
N ALA A 54 8.84 2.15 12.20
CA ALA A 54 8.43 0.74 12.10
C ALA A 54 8.28 0.21 10.67
N GLY A 55 8.05 1.08 9.70
CA GLY A 55 8.00 0.79 8.27
C GLY A 55 7.77 2.06 7.48
N ASP A 56 8.62 2.37 6.51
CA ASP A 56 8.49 3.55 5.67
C ASP A 56 8.97 3.23 4.25
N LEU A 57 8.20 3.64 3.28
CA LEU A 57 8.57 3.66 1.88
C LEU A 57 8.08 4.96 1.27
N THR A 58 9.00 5.76 0.77
CA THR A 58 8.71 6.96 -0.02
C THR A 58 9.27 6.75 -1.43
N LEU A 59 8.41 6.93 -2.43
CA LEU A 59 8.80 6.79 -3.83
C LEU A 59 9.01 8.16 -4.48
N ASN A 60 9.83 8.22 -5.52
CA ASN A 60 9.96 9.37 -6.43
C ASN A 60 8.86 9.37 -7.51
N VAL A 61 7.79 8.60 -7.33
CA VAL A 61 6.70 8.46 -8.28
C VAL A 61 5.57 9.39 -7.90
N SER A 62 5.16 10.25 -8.85
CA SER A 62 4.01 11.15 -8.71
C SER A 62 2.87 10.68 -9.60
N LYS A 63 1.68 10.58 -9.04
CA LYS A 63 0.46 10.35 -9.80
C LYS A 63 -0.10 11.69 -10.28
N ARG A 64 -0.22 11.84 -11.61
CA ARG A 64 -0.64 13.11 -12.25
C ARG A 64 -1.90 12.98 -13.09
N ASP A 65 -2.25 11.77 -13.52
CA ASP A 65 -3.43 11.54 -14.35
C ASP A 65 -4.65 11.18 -13.50
N PRO A 66 -5.62 12.07 -13.37
CA PRO A 66 -6.84 11.83 -12.59
C PRO A 66 -7.80 10.85 -13.29
N ASN A 67 -7.55 10.51 -14.56
CA ASN A 67 -8.40 9.60 -15.33
C ASN A 67 -7.89 8.16 -15.38
N ALA A 68 -6.63 7.93 -15.04
CA ALA A 68 -6.04 6.61 -15.07
C ALA A 68 -6.37 5.80 -13.82
N TRP A 69 -6.78 4.55 -14.02
CA TRP A 69 -6.80 3.55 -12.98
C TRP A 69 -5.38 3.09 -12.66
N SER A 70 -5.10 2.86 -11.39
CA SER A 70 -3.85 2.27 -10.93
C SER A 70 -4.17 1.17 -9.92
N HIS A 71 -3.49 0.05 -10.07
CA HIS A 71 -3.57 -1.06 -9.13
C HIS A 71 -2.45 -0.93 -8.09
N TYR A 72 -2.81 -0.93 -6.83
CA TYR A 72 -1.86 -0.93 -5.72
C TYR A 72 -1.98 -2.24 -4.94
N VAL A 73 -0.84 -2.87 -4.66
CA VAL A 73 -0.77 -4.01 -3.74
C VAL A 73 0.29 -3.71 -2.69
N ALA A 74 -0.15 -3.50 -1.47
CA ALA A 74 0.70 -3.25 -0.31
C ALA A 74 0.76 -4.51 0.54
N VAL A 75 1.98 -4.97 0.84
CA VAL A 75 2.22 -6.23 1.53
C VAL A 75 3.10 -6.00 2.74
N CYS A 76 2.65 -6.50 3.87
CA CYS A 76 3.44 -6.66 5.08
C CYS A 76 3.69 -8.15 5.34
N ASP A 77 4.95 -8.51 5.60
CA ASP A 77 5.34 -9.83 6.07
C ASP A 77 6.58 -9.71 6.97
N THR A 78 6.37 -9.32 8.21
CA THR A 78 7.48 -9.16 9.16
C THR A 78 8.10 -10.48 9.59
N THR A 79 7.48 -11.62 9.25
CA THR A 79 8.02 -12.95 9.51
C THR A 79 9.10 -13.36 8.50
N ASN A 80 9.20 -12.62 7.38
CA ASN A 80 10.17 -12.89 6.34
C ASN A 80 11.61 -12.72 6.86
N SER A 81 12.48 -13.69 6.55
CA SER A 81 13.90 -13.65 6.93
C SER A 81 14.64 -12.50 6.24
N THR A 82 14.26 -12.20 4.99
CA THR A 82 14.83 -11.11 4.19
C THR A 82 14.16 -9.78 4.58
N ALA A 83 14.91 -8.87 5.19
CA ALA A 83 14.37 -7.59 5.65
C ALA A 83 13.71 -6.77 4.53
N ALA A 84 14.30 -6.78 3.32
CA ALA A 84 13.79 -6.05 2.16
C ALA A 84 12.40 -6.55 1.69
N ASP A 85 12.02 -7.77 2.05
CA ASP A 85 10.75 -8.39 1.66
C ASP A 85 9.64 -8.25 2.72
N ARG A 86 9.92 -7.59 3.85
CA ARG A 86 8.94 -7.40 4.93
C ARG A 86 7.93 -6.29 4.64
N TRP A 87 8.30 -5.33 3.78
CA TRP A 87 7.48 -4.16 3.44
C TRP A 87 7.55 -3.92 1.94
N ARG A 88 6.53 -4.38 1.20
CA ARG A 88 6.53 -4.39 -0.26
C ARG A 88 5.38 -3.58 -0.83
N LEU A 89 5.61 -2.93 -1.96
CA LEU A 89 4.59 -2.23 -2.71
C LEU A 89 4.71 -2.58 -4.21
N TYR A 90 3.56 -2.88 -4.81
CA TYR A 90 3.43 -3.08 -6.24
C TYR A 90 2.51 -2.01 -6.82
N ILE A 91 2.83 -1.52 -8.00
CA ILE A 91 1.98 -0.60 -8.78
C ILE A 91 1.81 -1.19 -10.18
N ASN A 92 0.57 -1.47 -10.59
CA ASN A 92 0.22 -2.07 -11.87
C ASN A 92 1.00 -3.36 -12.19
N GLY A 93 1.18 -4.20 -11.18
CA GLY A 93 1.88 -5.48 -11.30
C GLY A 93 3.37 -5.43 -11.00
N ASP A 94 4.02 -4.28 -11.19
CA ASP A 94 5.45 -4.11 -10.97
C ASP A 94 5.78 -3.85 -9.50
N ARG A 95 6.79 -4.55 -8.99
CA ARG A 95 7.33 -4.28 -7.66
C ARG A 95 8.16 -2.99 -7.71
N VAL A 96 7.80 -2.00 -6.88
CA VAL A 96 8.40 -0.65 -6.91
C VAL A 96 9.25 -0.33 -5.69
N ASP A 97 9.17 -1.14 -4.65
CA ASP A 97 9.89 -0.90 -3.38
C ASP A 97 11.35 -1.38 -3.39
N ASP A 98 11.75 -2.14 -4.40
CA ASP A 98 13.12 -2.63 -4.63
C ASP A 98 13.82 -1.97 -5.84
N ASP A 99 13.12 -1.12 -6.58
CA ASP A 99 13.71 -0.33 -7.67
C ASP A 99 14.36 0.94 -7.13
N SER A 100 15.70 0.95 -7.11
CA SER A 100 16.49 2.08 -6.60
C SER A 100 16.28 3.39 -7.35
N SER A 101 15.78 3.36 -8.60
CA SER A 101 15.43 4.55 -9.37
C SER A 101 14.12 5.19 -8.92
N LEU A 102 13.22 4.40 -8.33
CA LEU A 102 11.90 4.81 -7.86
C LEU A 102 11.88 5.11 -6.36
N VAL A 103 12.76 4.50 -5.57
CA VAL A 103 12.77 4.63 -4.11
C VAL A 103 13.57 5.86 -3.67
N ALA A 104 12.92 6.79 -2.98
CA ALA A 104 13.57 7.92 -2.32
C ALA A 104 14.09 7.54 -0.92
N SER A 105 13.30 6.79 -0.15
CA SER A 105 13.70 6.24 1.14
C SER A 105 12.91 4.98 1.46
N LYS A 106 13.56 4.03 2.17
CA LYS A 106 12.90 2.82 2.67
C LYS A 106 13.45 2.44 4.04
N THR A 107 12.56 2.17 4.98
CA THR A 107 12.85 1.54 6.27
C THR A 107 12.02 0.27 6.39
N ASN A 108 12.69 -0.87 6.54
CA ASN A 108 12.01 -2.15 6.67
C ASN A 108 11.65 -2.42 8.13
N PRO A 109 10.47 -3.01 8.41
CA PRO A 109 10.12 -3.44 9.75
C PRO A 109 11.13 -4.43 10.33
N SER A 110 11.26 -4.43 11.66
CA SER A 110 12.01 -5.48 12.37
C SER A 110 11.37 -6.85 12.17
N SER A 111 12.17 -7.91 12.30
CA SER A 111 11.65 -9.28 12.24
C SER A 111 10.58 -9.51 13.30
N SER A 112 9.48 -10.14 12.89
CA SER A 112 8.34 -10.47 13.77
C SER A 112 7.67 -9.27 14.45
N TYR A 113 7.88 -8.05 13.93
CA TYR A 113 7.19 -6.86 14.43
C TYR A 113 5.69 -6.96 14.14
N SER A 114 4.88 -6.79 15.18
CA SER A 114 3.42 -6.82 15.08
C SER A 114 2.83 -5.41 15.09
N PHE A 115 2.19 -5.04 14.01
CA PHE A 115 1.55 -3.73 13.87
C PHE A 115 0.18 -3.70 14.55
N SER A 116 0.06 -2.98 15.66
CA SER A 116 -1.20 -2.86 16.40
C SER A 116 -2.37 -2.29 15.57
N PRO A 117 -2.19 -1.33 14.66
CA PRO A 117 -3.30 -0.85 13.82
C PRO A 117 -3.90 -1.94 12.92
N ALA A 118 -3.10 -2.90 12.45
CA ALA A 118 -3.61 -4.01 11.65
C ALA A 118 -4.40 -5.04 12.49
N VAL A 119 -4.17 -5.09 13.81
CA VAL A 119 -4.84 -6.03 14.72
C VAL A 119 -6.14 -5.45 15.26
N SER A 120 -6.14 -4.19 15.70
CA SER A 120 -7.24 -3.56 16.44
C SER A 120 -7.66 -2.19 15.91
N GLY A 121 -7.09 -1.77 14.78
CA GLY A 121 -7.47 -0.53 14.12
C GLY A 121 -8.69 -0.67 13.20
N GLU A 122 -9.20 0.46 12.76
CA GLU A 122 -10.21 0.55 11.72
C GLU A 122 -9.52 0.52 10.34
N PHE A 123 -10.11 -0.20 9.38
CA PHE A 123 -9.68 -0.16 7.99
C PHE A 123 -10.52 0.84 7.21
N ASN A 124 -9.90 1.87 6.70
CA ASN A 124 -10.54 2.95 5.97
C ASN A 124 -10.00 3.04 4.54
N LEU A 125 -10.89 3.20 3.57
CA LEU A 125 -10.57 3.56 2.19
C LEU A 125 -10.74 5.07 1.99
N GLY A 126 -9.86 5.67 1.19
CA GLY A 126 -9.96 7.09 0.87
C GLY A 126 -9.67 8.03 2.03
N ALA A 127 -8.98 7.57 3.05
CA ALA A 127 -8.65 8.39 4.20
C ALA A 127 -7.14 8.42 4.47
N TYR A 128 -6.66 9.58 4.90
CA TYR A 128 -5.35 9.79 5.49
C TYR A 128 -5.52 10.68 6.72
N PHE A 129 -5.43 10.09 7.92
CA PHE A 129 -5.89 10.69 9.17
C PHE A 129 -7.35 11.16 9.07
N SER A 130 -7.63 12.43 9.30
CA SER A 130 -8.96 13.03 9.17
C SER A 130 -9.27 13.59 7.77
N ASN A 131 -8.32 13.50 6.83
CA ASN A 131 -8.50 13.98 5.47
C ASN A 131 -9.11 12.89 4.58
N PHE A 132 -10.24 13.18 3.96
CA PHE A 132 -10.90 12.28 3.02
C PHE A 132 -10.51 12.62 1.59
N SER A 133 -10.33 11.60 0.77
CA SER A 133 -9.92 11.70 -0.62
C SER A 133 -11.07 11.35 -1.55
N TYR A 134 -11.16 12.08 -2.66
CA TYR A 134 -12.15 11.81 -3.71
C TYR A 134 -11.55 10.81 -4.70
N HIS A 135 -11.69 9.51 -4.41
CA HIS A 135 -11.20 8.42 -5.24
C HIS A 135 -12.31 7.46 -5.62
N ASN A 136 -12.20 6.86 -6.80
CA ASN A 136 -13.01 5.70 -7.17
C ASN A 136 -12.21 4.43 -6.87
N TYR A 137 -12.87 3.41 -6.35
CA TYR A 137 -12.27 2.12 -5.99
C TYR A 137 -12.93 0.98 -6.74
N ALA A 138 -12.14 -0.01 -7.10
CA ALA A 138 -12.60 -1.28 -7.63
C ALA A 138 -11.68 -2.41 -7.13
N HIS A 139 -12.20 -3.65 -7.09
CA HIS A 139 -11.45 -4.85 -6.72
C HIS A 139 -10.62 -4.65 -5.43
N VAL A 140 -11.29 -4.24 -4.35
CA VAL A 140 -10.63 -4.04 -3.05
C VAL A 140 -10.59 -5.38 -2.31
N HIS A 141 -9.39 -5.80 -1.92
CA HIS A 141 -9.15 -7.02 -1.15
C HIS A 141 -8.29 -6.70 0.07
N TYR A 142 -8.69 -7.20 1.21
CA TYR A 142 -7.85 -7.29 2.41
C TYR A 142 -7.66 -8.77 2.77
N CYS A 143 -6.42 -9.23 2.71
CA CYS A 143 -6.05 -10.61 2.96
C CYS A 143 -5.26 -10.69 4.27
N ASP A 144 -5.96 -11.04 5.34
CA ASP A 144 -5.39 -11.21 6.67
C ASP A 144 -4.59 -12.51 6.78
N GLY A 145 -3.37 -12.42 7.28
CA GLY A 145 -2.49 -13.59 7.45
C GLY A 145 -1.73 -14.03 6.18
N TYR A 146 -1.92 -13.34 5.05
CA TYR A 146 -1.31 -13.73 3.78
C TYR A 146 -0.50 -12.59 3.14
N ALA A 147 0.68 -12.93 2.62
CA ALA A 147 1.62 -12.02 1.95
C ALA A 147 1.63 -12.28 0.43
N TYR A 148 0.55 -11.92 -0.25
CA TYR A 148 0.37 -12.15 -1.68
C TYR A 148 1.14 -11.14 -2.55
N ALA A 149 1.62 -11.60 -3.71
CA ALA A 149 2.16 -10.73 -4.75
C ALA A 149 1.04 -10.15 -5.64
N ALA A 150 1.37 -9.14 -6.47
CA ALA A 150 0.40 -8.51 -7.36
C ALA A 150 -0.24 -9.50 -8.36
N SER A 151 0.49 -10.53 -8.78
CA SER A 151 0.00 -11.57 -9.70
C SER A 151 -1.19 -12.39 -9.17
N ASN A 152 -1.45 -12.37 -7.86
CA ASN A 152 -2.65 -12.97 -7.29
C ASN A 152 -3.92 -12.18 -7.64
N PHE A 153 -3.81 -10.88 -7.92
CA PHE A 153 -4.94 -9.97 -8.12
C PHE A 153 -5.07 -9.45 -9.56
N GLY A 154 -4.02 -9.60 -10.36
CA GLY A 154 -3.99 -9.13 -11.73
C GLY A 154 -3.01 -9.90 -12.60
N SER A 155 -3.10 -9.65 -13.90
CA SER A 155 -2.21 -10.23 -14.91
C SER A 155 -2.03 -9.28 -16.07
N THR A 156 -0.92 -9.39 -16.78
CA THR A 156 -0.69 -8.63 -18.02
C THR A 156 -1.42 -9.30 -19.17
N ASP A 157 -2.27 -8.54 -19.85
CA ASP A 157 -2.92 -8.99 -21.08
C ASP A 157 -1.86 -9.20 -22.18
N SER A 158 -1.76 -10.41 -22.69
CA SER A 158 -0.72 -10.80 -23.66
C SER A 158 -0.86 -10.10 -25.01
N THR A 159 -2.04 -9.55 -25.33
CA THR A 159 -2.31 -8.88 -26.60
C THR A 159 -2.03 -7.39 -26.53
N THR A 160 -2.40 -6.75 -25.41
CA THR A 160 -2.30 -5.28 -25.25
C THR A 160 -1.11 -4.84 -24.41
N GLY A 161 -0.52 -5.75 -23.63
CA GLY A 161 0.51 -5.42 -22.62
C GLY A 161 -0.04 -4.70 -21.40
N GLU A 162 -1.35 -4.53 -21.30
CA GLU A 162 -2.00 -3.80 -20.21
C GLU A 162 -2.17 -4.69 -18.98
N TRP A 163 -1.88 -4.14 -17.79
CA TRP A 163 -2.18 -4.80 -16.53
C TRP A 163 -3.69 -4.75 -16.24
N LYS A 164 -4.28 -5.90 -16.00
CA LYS A 164 -5.74 -6.05 -15.79
C LYS A 164 -6.05 -6.85 -14.54
N PRO A 165 -7.20 -6.62 -13.89
CA PRO A 165 -7.63 -7.44 -12.76
C PRO A 165 -7.88 -8.88 -13.22
N ASN A 166 -7.55 -9.85 -12.35
CA ASN A 166 -7.97 -11.25 -12.57
C ASN A 166 -9.48 -11.35 -12.46
N THR A 167 -10.08 -12.23 -13.26
CA THR A 167 -11.54 -12.44 -13.26
C THR A 167 -12.03 -13.20 -12.03
N ALA A 168 -11.11 -13.94 -11.36
CA ALA A 168 -11.33 -14.62 -10.09
C ALA A 168 -9.99 -14.60 -9.34
N PRO A 169 -9.83 -13.77 -8.32
CA PRO A 169 -8.64 -13.75 -7.46
C PRO A 169 -8.64 -14.91 -6.47
#